data_a785679518316de90622e816105f868e
#
_entry.id   a785679518316de90622e816105f868e
#
_cell.length_a   1.000
_cell.length_b   1.000
_cell.length_c   1.000
_cell.angle_alpha   90.00
_cell.angle_beta   90.00
_cell.angle_gamma   90.00
#
_symmetry.space_group_name_H-M   'P 1'
#
loop_
_entity.id
_entity.type
_entity.pdbx_description
1 polymer ?
#
loop_
_entity_poly.entity_id
_entity_poly.type
_entity_poly.pdbx_seq_one_letter_code
_entity_poly.pdbx_strand_id
1 'polypeptide(L)'
;MWREFVNLNSYWQSVNYCEKLGIILGTTAEIRNNAVLLHKGKRMKVLEFQHVKPGKGGAFVRTKLKDIQTGKIIDETFNAGARIEIIRVEVKPMQYLYNDGDFFIFMDNKTYDQITVSESIINRRKDFLVAGVNVGLLFDSQEI
;
A
#
# COMPACT_ATOMS: atom_id res chain seq x y z
N MET A 1 5.09 -17.17 -10.74
CA MET A 1 4.57 -18.53 -10.40
C MET A 1 4.12 -18.50 -8.96
N TRP A 2 2.82 -18.45 -8.72
CA TRP A 2 2.22 -18.48 -7.40
C TRP A 2 2.05 -19.92 -6.98
N ARG A 3 2.66 -20.33 -5.93
CA ARG A 3 2.29 -21.57 -5.22
C ARG A 3 1.77 -21.21 -3.85
N GLU A 4 0.47 -21.46 -3.70
CA GLU A 4 -0.19 -21.62 -2.44
C GLU A 4 0.54 -22.59 -1.53
N PHE A 5 0.72 -22.24 -0.29
CA PHE A 5 0.59 -23.17 0.83
C PHE A 5 0.11 -22.41 2.05
N VAL A 6 -1.20 -22.42 2.20
CA VAL A 6 -1.82 -22.19 3.49
C VAL A 6 -1.71 -23.49 4.27
N ASN A 7 -0.97 -23.51 5.33
CA ASN A 7 -1.29 -24.40 6.43
C ASN A 7 -1.07 -23.66 7.76
N LEU A 8 -2.20 -23.39 8.35
CA LEU A 8 -2.37 -22.75 9.64
C LEU A 8 -1.97 -23.73 10.73
N ASN A 9 -0.94 -23.40 11.47
CA ASN A 9 -0.95 -23.61 12.91
C ASN A 9 0.21 -22.84 13.56
N SER A 10 -0.14 -21.80 14.16
CA SER A 10 0.22 -21.32 15.48
C SER A 10 0.38 -19.79 15.51
N TYR A 11 -0.09 -19.25 16.56
CA TYR A 11 -0.11 -17.84 16.96
C TYR A 11 1.27 -17.13 16.88
N TRP A 12 2.33 -17.90 16.71
CA TRP A 12 3.70 -17.42 16.56
C TRP A 12 4.12 -17.09 15.12
N GLN A 13 3.38 -17.55 14.13
CA GLN A 13 3.67 -17.20 12.73
C GLN A 13 3.09 -15.84 12.33
N SER A 14 2.07 -15.36 13.04
CA SER A 14 1.44 -14.08 12.69
C SER A 14 2.35 -12.87 12.96
N VAL A 15 3.20 -12.93 13.97
CA VAL A 15 4.14 -11.84 14.28
C VAL A 15 5.27 -11.78 13.27
N ASN A 16 5.83 -12.94 12.90
CA ASN A 16 6.86 -13.02 11.85
C ASN A 16 6.32 -12.73 10.44
N TYR A 17 5.01 -12.97 10.23
CA TYR A 17 4.36 -12.67 8.95
C TYR A 17 4.09 -11.17 8.79
N CYS A 18 3.76 -10.48 9.88
CA CYS A 18 3.62 -9.02 9.89
C CYS A 18 4.95 -8.30 9.65
N GLU A 19 6.04 -8.76 10.24
CA GLU A 19 7.39 -8.22 9.97
C GLU A 19 7.82 -8.47 8.53
N LYS A 20 7.48 -9.61 7.99
CA LYS A 20 7.77 -9.96 6.58
C LYS A 20 7.00 -9.13 5.55
N LEU A 21 5.82 -8.60 5.87
CA LEU A 21 5.00 -7.81 4.97
C LEU A 21 5.22 -6.28 5.10
N GLY A 22 6.21 -5.83 5.88
CA GLY A 22 6.38 -4.41 6.16
C GLY A 22 5.18 -3.78 6.87
N ILE A 23 4.33 -4.63 7.47
CA ILE A 23 3.15 -4.20 8.23
C ILE A 23 3.59 -3.88 9.65
N ILE A 24 3.30 -2.66 10.05
CA ILE A 24 3.50 -2.21 11.44
C ILE A 24 2.15 -2.19 12.11
N LEU A 25 2.06 -2.87 13.24
CA LEU A 25 0.92 -2.72 14.12
C LEU A 25 1.02 -1.36 14.81
N GLY A 26 0.17 -0.45 14.37
CA GLY A 26 0.05 0.88 14.94
C GLY A 26 -1.31 1.11 15.58
N THR A 27 -1.52 2.32 16.01
CA THR A 27 -2.80 2.79 16.55
C THR A 27 -3.37 3.89 15.66
N THR A 28 -4.64 4.20 15.84
CA THR A 28 -5.30 5.30 15.12
C THR A 28 -4.63 6.65 15.31
N ALA A 29 -3.79 6.82 16.36
CA ALA A 29 -2.99 8.04 16.56
C ALA A 29 -1.89 8.23 15.51
N GLU A 30 -1.49 7.15 14.84
CA GLU A 30 -0.44 7.14 13.82
C GLU A 30 -0.95 7.36 12.41
N ILE A 31 -2.28 7.46 12.24
CA ILE A 31 -2.89 7.75 10.94
C ILE A 31 -2.40 9.12 10.45
N ARG A 32 -1.90 9.15 9.22
CA ARG A 32 -1.45 10.35 8.51
C ARG A 32 -2.01 10.35 7.10
N ASN A 33 -2.09 11.52 6.50
CA ASN A 33 -2.42 11.64 5.07
C ASN A 33 -1.37 10.89 4.24
N ASN A 34 -1.82 10.19 3.23
CA ASN A 34 -1.04 9.34 2.35
C ASN A 34 -0.48 8.04 3.00
N ALA A 35 -0.73 7.77 4.28
CA ALA A 35 -0.43 6.48 4.87
C ALA A 35 -1.19 5.36 4.15
N VAL A 36 -0.59 4.19 4.07
CA VAL A 36 -1.25 2.99 3.52
C VAL A 36 -1.58 2.06 4.67
N LEU A 37 -2.83 1.67 4.75
CA LEU A 37 -3.36 0.77 5.75
C LEU A 37 -3.78 -0.55 5.10
N LEU A 38 -3.58 -1.65 5.80
CA LEU A 38 -4.25 -2.90 5.46
C LEU A 38 -5.60 -2.93 6.18
N HIS A 39 -6.67 -2.83 5.42
CA HIS A 39 -8.03 -2.86 5.96
C HIS A 39 -8.87 -3.89 5.22
N LYS A 40 -9.42 -4.87 5.98
CA LYS A 40 -10.20 -5.98 5.40
C LYS A 40 -9.47 -6.71 4.25
N GLY A 41 -8.15 -6.93 4.41
CA GLY A 41 -7.32 -7.58 3.40
C GLY A 41 -7.00 -6.73 2.16
N LYS A 42 -7.34 -5.43 2.18
CA LYS A 42 -7.08 -4.51 1.06
C LYS A 42 -6.12 -3.41 1.47
N ARG A 43 -5.24 -3.05 0.55
CA ARG A 43 -4.33 -1.91 0.72
C ARG A 43 -5.08 -0.62 0.43
N MET A 44 -5.29 0.17 1.48
CA MET A 44 -6.07 1.41 1.43
C MET A 44 -5.17 2.61 1.74
N LYS A 45 -5.18 3.59 0.84
CA LYS A 45 -4.47 4.85 1.06
C LYS A 45 -5.37 5.83 1.79
N VAL A 46 -4.88 6.42 2.87
CA VAL A 46 -5.59 7.48 3.60
C VAL A 46 -5.54 8.77 2.78
N LEU A 47 -6.69 9.26 2.37
CA LEU A 47 -6.83 10.57 1.72
C LEU A 47 -6.97 11.67 2.75
N GLU A 48 -7.88 11.49 3.69
CA GLU A 48 -8.21 12.45 4.75
C GLU A 48 -8.47 11.70 6.05
N PHE A 49 -8.19 12.36 7.17
CA PHE A 49 -8.54 11.83 8.48
C PHE A 49 -8.93 12.98 9.42
N GLN A 50 -9.83 12.71 10.35
CA GLN A 50 -10.29 13.66 11.35
C GLN A 50 -10.44 12.98 12.70
N HIS A 51 -9.73 13.47 13.70
CA HIS A 51 -9.95 13.07 15.09
C HIS A 51 -11.14 13.79 15.67
N VAL A 52 -12.12 13.06 16.14
CA VAL A 52 -13.34 13.59 16.75
C VAL A 52 -13.38 13.19 18.22
N LYS A 53 -13.45 14.18 19.08
CA LYS A 53 -13.65 14.01 20.53
C LYS A 53 -15.02 14.58 20.89
N PRO A 54 -16.09 13.75 20.88
CA PRO A 54 -17.40 14.21 21.30
C PRO A 54 -17.40 14.50 22.81
N GLY A 55 -18.20 15.46 23.23
CA GLY A 55 -18.32 15.81 24.66
C GLY A 55 -18.90 14.67 25.52
N LYS A 56 -19.68 13.78 24.93
CA LYS A 56 -20.18 12.53 25.53
C LYS A 56 -19.88 11.37 24.57
N GLY A 57 -19.24 10.30 25.06
CA GLY A 57 -18.88 9.12 24.28
C GLY A 57 -17.38 9.00 24.01
N GLY A 58 -16.98 7.88 23.40
CA GLY A 58 -15.60 7.60 23.05
C GLY A 58 -15.11 8.46 21.88
N ALA A 59 -13.86 8.86 21.91
CA ALA A 59 -13.21 9.50 20.76
C ALA A 59 -13.09 8.53 19.60
N PHE A 60 -13.16 9.04 18.37
CA PHE A 60 -13.02 8.25 17.16
C PHE A 60 -12.29 9.03 16.07
N VAL A 61 -11.81 8.29 15.06
CA VAL A 61 -11.14 8.87 13.89
C VAL A 61 -11.94 8.51 12.65
N ARG A 62 -12.44 9.54 11.98
CA ARG A 62 -13.03 9.39 10.63
C ARG A 62 -11.92 9.40 9.61
N THR A 63 -11.97 8.48 8.67
CA THR A 63 -10.99 8.39 7.60
C THR A 63 -11.68 8.23 6.26
N LYS A 64 -11.13 8.87 5.25
CA LYS A 64 -11.48 8.65 3.85
C LYS A 64 -10.37 7.81 3.23
N LEU A 65 -10.69 6.59 2.85
CA LEU A 65 -9.75 5.60 2.36
C LEU A 65 -9.96 5.35 0.88
N LYS A 66 -8.88 5.28 0.12
CA LYS A 66 -8.89 4.91 -1.29
C LYS A 66 -8.22 3.56 -1.48
N ASP A 67 -8.95 2.62 -2.05
CA ASP A 67 -8.38 1.34 -2.49
C ASP A 67 -7.35 1.59 -3.59
N ILE A 68 -6.13 1.11 -3.36
CA ILE A 68 -5.01 1.34 -4.29
C ILE A 68 -5.22 0.58 -5.60
N GLN A 69 -5.83 -0.59 -5.55
CA GLN A 69 -6.05 -1.44 -6.73
C GLN A 69 -7.24 -0.97 -7.56
N THR A 70 -8.39 -0.79 -6.92
CA THR A 70 -9.63 -0.47 -7.62
C THR A 70 -9.89 1.02 -7.76
N GLY A 71 -9.21 1.85 -6.97
CA GLY A 71 -9.44 3.29 -6.91
C GLY A 71 -10.70 3.72 -6.17
N LYS A 72 -11.47 2.76 -5.63
CA LYS A 72 -12.72 3.03 -4.89
C LYS A 72 -12.42 3.78 -3.60
N ILE A 73 -13.23 4.79 -3.32
CA ILE A 73 -13.14 5.57 -2.07
C ILE A 73 -14.24 5.10 -1.13
N ILE A 74 -13.87 4.90 0.13
CA ILE A 74 -14.78 4.56 1.23
C ILE A 74 -14.53 5.45 2.43
N ASP A 75 -15.56 5.72 3.20
CA ASP A 75 -15.45 6.36 4.51
C ASP A 75 -15.47 5.27 5.59
N GLU A 76 -14.49 5.29 6.46
CA GLU A 76 -14.37 4.33 7.57
C GLU A 76 -14.10 5.09 8.88
N THR A 77 -14.68 4.60 9.95
CA THR A 77 -14.54 5.21 11.29
C THR A 77 -13.90 4.20 12.23
N PHE A 78 -12.80 4.59 12.84
CA PHE A 78 -12.08 3.80 13.82
C PHE A 78 -12.26 4.39 15.22
N ASN A 79 -12.42 3.55 16.22
CA ASN A 79 -12.36 4.02 17.60
C ASN A 79 -10.96 4.54 17.91
N ALA A 80 -10.86 5.62 18.68
CA ALA A 80 -9.56 6.13 19.11
C ALA A 80 -8.79 5.06 19.91
N GLY A 81 -7.52 4.87 19.57
CA GLY A 81 -6.67 3.83 20.16
C GLY A 81 -6.89 2.43 19.57
N ALA A 82 -7.78 2.24 18.59
CA ALA A 82 -7.90 0.97 17.91
C ALA A 82 -6.60 0.59 17.21
N ARG A 83 -6.28 -0.70 17.22
CA ARG A 83 -5.14 -1.24 16.49
C ARG A 83 -5.44 -1.24 15.00
N ILE A 84 -4.48 -0.78 14.22
CA ILE A 84 -4.53 -0.76 12.77
C ILE A 84 -3.21 -1.30 12.21
N GLU A 85 -3.29 -1.86 11.03
CA GLU A 85 -2.13 -2.36 10.30
C GLU A 85 -1.69 -1.30 9.29
N ILE A 86 -0.51 -0.72 9.53
CA ILE A 86 0.07 0.30 8.67
C ILE A 86 1.14 -0.36 7.80
N ILE A 87 1.05 -0.16 6.49
CA ILE A 87 2.05 -0.66 5.54
C ILE A 87 3.06 0.45 5.29
N ARG A 88 4.34 0.16 5.51
CA ARG A 88 5.40 1.05 5.07
C ARG A 88 5.52 0.98 3.56
N VAL A 89 5.40 2.12 2.93
CA VAL A 89 5.58 2.25 1.49
C VAL A 89 6.66 3.28 1.21
N GLU A 90 7.48 2.98 0.21
CA GLU A 90 8.51 3.88 -0.30
C GLU A 90 8.19 4.23 -1.74
N VAL A 91 8.30 5.51 -2.09
CA VAL A 91 8.19 5.95 -3.48
C VAL A 91 9.58 6.11 -4.05
N LYS A 92 9.92 5.28 -5.03
CA LYS A 92 11.18 5.39 -5.76
C LYS A 92 10.95 6.01 -7.14
N PRO A 93 11.73 7.04 -7.52
CA PRO A 93 11.69 7.57 -8.87
C PRO A 93 12.35 6.59 -9.82
N MET A 94 11.61 6.11 -10.80
CA MET A 94 12.09 5.16 -11.80
C MET A 94 11.76 5.67 -13.20
N GLN A 95 12.60 5.33 -14.14
CA GLN A 95 12.40 5.66 -15.55
C GLN A 95 11.71 4.49 -16.26
N TYR A 96 10.61 4.77 -16.94
CA TYR A 96 9.99 3.79 -17.82
C TYR A 96 10.84 3.60 -19.08
N LEU A 97 11.21 2.38 -19.41
CA LEU A 97 11.99 2.06 -20.58
C LEU A 97 11.12 1.63 -21.76
N TYR A 98 10.48 0.49 -21.64
CA TYR A 98 9.64 -0.10 -22.67
C TYR A 98 8.67 -1.13 -22.07
N ASN A 99 7.77 -1.62 -22.90
CA ASN A 99 6.94 -2.77 -22.57
C ASN A 99 7.33 -3.99 -23.41
N ASP A 100 7.25 -5.15 -22.80
CA ASP A 100 7.44 -6.45 -23.43
C ASP A 100 6.19 -7.30 -23.18
N GLY A 101 5.24 -7.22 -24.11
CA GLY A 101 3.92 -7.84 -23.99
C GLY A 101 3.15 -7.30 -22.80
N ASP A 102 2.90 -8.14 -21.79
CA ASP A 102 2.14 -7.80 -20.60
C ASP A 102 3.00 -7.21 -19.47
N PHE A 103 4.27 -6.96 -19.75
CA PHE A 103 5.23 -6.47 -18.75
C PHE A 103 5.81 -5.12 -19.14
N PHE A 104 5.94 -4.26 -18.16
CA PHE A 104 6.52 -2.92 -18.29
C PHE A 104 7.83 -2.88 -17.52
N ILE A 105 8.89 -2.44 -18.18
CA ILE A 105 10.23 -2.40 -17.62
C ILE A 105 10.55 -0.99 -17.17
N PHE A 106 10.94 -0.87 -15.90
CA PHE A 106 11.37 0.37 -15.28
C PHE A 106 12.80 0.24 -14.77
N MET A 107 13.52 1.32 -14.77
CA MET A 107 14.91 1.38 -14.32
C MET A 107 15.05 2.42 -13.22
N ASP A 108 15.72 2.06 -12.14
CA ASP A 108 16.09 3.00 -11.08
C ASP A 108 17.17 3.96 -11.62
N ASN A 109 16.92 5.26 -11.47
CA ASN A 109 17.84 6.29 -11.97
C ASN A 109 19.16 6.38 -11.20
N LYS A 110 19.27 5.73 -10.03
CA LYS A 110 20.47 5.75 -9.20
C LYS A 110 21.31 4.48 -9.32
N THR A 111 20.64 3.33 -9.22
CA THR A 111 21.33 2.03 -9.22
C THR A 111 21.38 1.40 -10.60
N TYR A 112 20.54 1.89 -11.54
CA TYR A 112 20.35 1.31 -12.88
C TYR A 112 19.77 -0.09 -12.88
N ASP A 113 19.26 -0.54 -11.72
CA ASP A 113 18.55 -1.81 -11.63
C ASP A 113 17.24 -1.74 -12.39
N GLN A 114 16.91 -2.81 -13.10
CA GLN A 114 15.68 -2.91 -13.84
C GLN A 114 14.67 -3.78 -13.08
N ILE A 115 13.45 -3.34 -13.07
CA ILE A 115 12.33 -4.11 -12.52
C ILE A 115 11.24 -4.30 -13.57
N THR A 116 10.56 -5.40 -13.45
CA THR A 116 9.45 -5.77 -14.34
C THR A 116 8.14 -5.66 -13.58
N VAL A 117 7.21 -4.89 -14.11
CA VAL A 117 5.88 -4.67 -13.54
C VAL A 117 4.82 -5.19 -14.49
N SER A 118 3.91 -6.03 -14.00
CA SER A 118 2.80 -6.55 -14.79
C SER A 118 1.80 -5.46 -15.18
N GLU A 119 1.21 -5.58 -16.37
CA GLU A 119 0.15 -4.68 -16.86
C GLU A 119 -1.03 -4.60 -15.89
N SER A 120 -1.36 -5.68 -15.20
CA SER A 120 -2.43 -5.73 -14.21
C SER A 120 -2.26 -4.73 -13.06
N ILE A 121 -1.01 -4.40 -12.71
CA ILE A 121 -0.67 -3.40 -11.68
C ILE A 121 -0.77 -1.99 -12.24
N ILE A 122 -0.30 -1.79 -13.46
CA ILE A 122 -0.27 -0.47 -14.12
C ILE A 122 -1.69 -0.05 -14.55
N ASN A 123 -2.48 -1.01 -15.05
CA ASN A 123 -3.86 -0.84 -15.46
C ASN A 123 -4.02 0.36 -16.43
N ARG A 124 -5.00 1.23 -16.21
CA ARG A 124 -5.29 2.40 -17.06
C ARG A 124 -4.16 3.43 -17.16
N ARG A 125 -3.14 3.34 -16.29
CA ARG A 125 -2.00 4.27 -16.31
C ARG A 125 -1.04 4.02 -17.46
N LYS A 126 -1.14 2.88 -18.13
CA LYS A 126 -0.30 2.55 -19.30
C LYS A 126 -0.38 3.60 -20.41
N ASP A 127 -1.55 4.21 -20.59
CA ASP A 127 -1.78 5.21 -21.65
C ASP A 127 -0.96 6.50 -21.45
N PHE A 128 -0.42 6.71 -20.25
CA PHE A 128 0.43 7.85 -19.91
C PHE A 128 1.92 7.52 -19.89
N LEU A 129 2.29 6.26 -20.14
CA LEU A 129 3.68 5.83 -20.13
C LEU A 129 4.31 6.05 -21.50
N VAL A 130 5.23 6.98 -21.56
CA VAL A 130 6.09 7.24 -22.73
C VAL A 130 7.51 6.83 -22.38
N ALA A 131 8.22 6.16 -23.30
CA ALA A 131 9.58 5.72 -23.09
C ALA A 131 10.46 6.90 -22.62
N GLY A 132 11.24 6.67 -21.55
CA GLY A 132 12.08 7.69 -20.93
C GLY A 132 11.39 8.57 -19.89
N VAL A 133 10.07 8.46 -19.66
CA VAL A 133 9.39 9.25 -18.64
C VAL A 133 9.78 8.76 -17.23
N ASN A 134 9.99 9.70 -16.32
CA ASN A 134 10.20 9.39 -14.91
C ASN A 134 8.86 9.29 -14.16
N VAL A 135 8.68 8.22 -13.45
CA VAL A 135 7.48 7.94 -12.63
C VAL A 135 7.87 7.57 -11.21
N GLY A 136 7.01 7.85 -10.25
CA GLY A 136 7.16 7.36 -8.89
C GLY A 136 6.49 6.00 -8.75
N LEU A 137 7.25 4.94 -8.53
CA LEU A 137 6.72 3.64 -8.19
C LEU A 137 6.63 3.50 -6.67
N LEU A 138 5.49 2.98 -6.24
CA LEU A 138 5.22 2.72 -4.83
C LEU A 138 5.63 1.28 -4.51
N PHE A 139 6.66 1.15 -3.69
CA PHE A 139 7.13 -0.14 -3.20
C PHE A 139 6.59 -0.37 -1.80
N ASP A 140 6.07 -1.55 -1.58
CA ASP A 140 5.86 -2.09 -0.26
C ASP A 140 7.23 -2.59 0.24
N SER A 141 7.62 -2.29 1.47
CA SER A 141 8.99 -2.49 1.98
C SER A 141 9.52 -3.93 1.93
N GLN A 142 8.89 -4.79 1.17
CA GLN A 142 9.18 -6.21 1.07
C GLN A 142 9.31 -6.82 -0.31
N GLU A 143 9.28 -6.09 -1.40
CA GLU A 143 9.58 -6.73 -2.68
C GLU A 143 10.72 -6.03 -3.40
N ILE A 144 11.77 -6.72 -3.39
CA ILE A 144 12.63 -6.95 -4.52
C ILE A 144 12.28 -8.33 -5.03
#